data_b17c9fb14e88e5a125aece8ab0d7e1ea
#
_entry.id   b17c9fb14e88e5a125aece8ab0d7e1ea
#
_cell.length_a   1.000
_cell.length_b   1.000
_cell.length_c   1.000
_cell.angle_alpha   90.00
_cell.angle_beta   90.00
_cell.angle_gamma   90.00
#
_symmetry.space_group_name_H-M   'P 1'
#
loop_
_entity.id
_entity.type
_entity.pdbx_description
1 polymer ?
#
loop_
_entity_poly.entity_id
_entity_poly.type
_entity_poly.pdbx_seq_one_letter_code
_entity_poly.pdbx_strand_id
1 'polypeptide(L)'
;QIIGRGTRLREKEGKTHFVVMDFRNVSRLFADPDWDGPIEMDEDFNPKSGSGKNTKPPVGPGPDPVEPKQPKPIVNRDGCQVKIVYKTVSVYDANGKLLRQESIIDYTKENILGAYASLDNFIRKWSAEEKKEKIRRLLREQGIDLETLKEDQGMSDVDDFDFICHVAFDKKPLTRKERAENVKKRDFLNKYSGAAREVLEALLDKYMNTGIYEIEKTEILKLDPFMRMGKPQKIASYFGGKDGYLKAVKELENAIYDGG
;
A
#
# COMPACT_ATOMS: atom_id res chain seq x y z
N GLN A 1 28.35 -4.84 -10.74
CA GLN A 1 29.01 -6.14 -10.99
C GLN A 1 28.12 -7.13 -11.76
N ILE A 2 26.81 -7.18 -11.54
CA ILE A 2 25.90 -8.13 -12.23
C ILE A 2 25.76 -7.75 -13.71
N ILE A 3 25.51 -6.47 -14.01
CA ILE A 3 25.44 -5.97 -15.38
C ILE A 3 26.80 -6.19 -16.09
N GLY A 4 27.92 -5.83 -15.47
CA GLY A 4 29.25 -6.00 -16.04
C GLY A 4 29.63 -7.45 -16.36
N ARG A 5 28.98 -8.45 -15.75
CA ARG A 5 29.14 -9.88 -16.15
C ARG A 5 28.32 -10.21 -17.41
N GLY A 6 27.16 -9.57 -17.57
CA GLY A 6 26.30 -9.72 -18.75
C GLY A 6 26.92 -9.17 -20.02
N THR A 7 27.64 -8.05 -19.94
CA THR A 7 28.23 -7.34 -21.11
C THR A 7 29.34 -8.10 -21.81
N ARG A 8 29.88 -9.19 -21.25
CA ARG A 8 30.94 -9.97 -21.91
C ARG A 8 30.43 -10.66 -23.15
N LEU A 9 30.79 -10.19 -24.31
CA LEU A 9 30.51 -10.79 -25.60
C LEU A 9 31.28 -12.12 -25.77
N ARG A 10 30.64 -13.09 -26.37
CA ARG A 10 31.22 -14.36 -26.76
C ARG A 10 30.70 -14.73 -28.15
N GLU A 11 31.16 -13.99 -29.15
CA GLU A 11 30.73 -14.10 -30.54
C GLU A 11 30.87 -15.53 -31.09
N LYS A 12 31.97 -16.21 -30.71
CA LYS A 12 32.23 -17.61 -31.12
C LYS A 12 31.18 -18.59 -30.59
N GLU A 13 30.49 -18.24 -29.53
CA GLU A 13 29.44 -19.03 -28.90
C GLU A 13 28.03 -18.48 -29.23
N GLY A 14 27.94 -17.51 -30.17
CA GLY A 14 26.71 -16.89 -30.62
C GLY A 14 26.12 -15.86 -29.64
N LYS A 15 26.85 -15.49 -28.58
CA LYS A 15 26.40 -14.47 -27.63
C LYS A 15 26.88 -13.09 -28.11
N THR A 16 26.01 -12.37 -28.80
CA THR A 16 26.22 -11.02 -29.34
C THR A 16 25.62 -9.91 -28.49
N HIS A 17 24.62 -10.24 -27.66
CA HIS A 17 23.92 -9.29 -26.81
C HIS A 17 23.42 -9.98 -25.53
N PHE A 18 22.89 -9.21 -24.59
CA PHE A 18 22.17 -9.68 -23.41
C PHE A 18 20.98 -8.75 -23.14
N VAL A 19 19.95 -9.29 -22.50
CA VAL A 19 18.74 -8.55 -22.15
C VAL A 19 18.70 -8.36 -20.64
N VAL A 20 18.50 -7.12 -20.22
CA VAL A 20 18.25 -6.78 -18.82
C VAL A 20 16.74 -6.67 -18.61
N MET A 21 16.16 -7.58 -17.82
CA MET A 21 14.78 -7.48 -17.41
C MET A 21 14.70 -6.85 -16.00
N ASP A 22 14.30 -5.60 -15.95
CA ASP A 22 14.21 -4.84 -14.71
C ASP A 22 12.76 -4.69 -14.27
N PHE A 23 12.29 -5.59 -13.40
CA PHE A 23 10.92 -5.58 -12.87
C PHE A 23 10.64 -4.48 -11.84
N ARG A 24 11.69 -3.82 -11.32
CA ARG A 24 11.59 -2.75 -10.32
C ARG A 24 12.06 -1.40 -10.82
N ASN A 25 12.41 -1.32 -12.10
CA ASN A 25 12.93 -0.09 -12.73
C ASN A 25 14.20 0.49 -12.05
N VAL A 26 15.00 -0.39 -11.45
CA VAL A 26 16.25 -0.03 -10.75
C VAL A 26 17.32 0.45 -11.73
N SER A 27 17.26 -0.01 -12.99
CA SER A 27 18.19 0.40 -14.07
C SER A 27 18.18 1.91 -14.30
N ARG A 28 17.05 2.60 -14.06
CA ARG A 28 16.97 4.07 -14.15
C ARG A 28 17.84 4.81 -13.15
N LEU A 29 18.18 4.20 -12.02
CA LEU A 29 19.10 4.79 -11.04
C LEU A 29 20.55 4.86 -11.55
N PHE A 30 20.85 4.11 -12.59
CA PHE A 30 22.17 4.00 -13.20
C PHE A 30 22.15 4.43 -14.68
N ALA A 31 21.01 4.91 -15.18
CA ALA A 31 20.89 5.40 -16.55
C ALA A 31 21.65 6.72 -16.70
N ASP A 32 22.62 6.71 -17.59
CA ASP A 32 23.35 7.90 -18.02
C ASP A 32 22.99 8.16 -19.48
N PRO A 33 22.18 9.21 -19.79
CA PRO A 33 21.76 9.50 -21.16
C PRO A 33 22.91 9.71 -22.15
N ASP A 34 24.05 10.19 -21.65
CA ASP A 34 25.23 10.45 -22.48
C ASP A 34 26.04 9.17 -22.80
N TRP A 35 25.82 8.10 -21.97
CA TRP A 35 26.51 6.83 -22.12
C TRP A 35 25.60 5.73 -22.68
N ASP A 36 24.33 5.65 -22.21
CA ASP A 36 23.42 4.56 -22.54
C ASP A 36 22.54 4.87 -23.76
N GLY A 37 22.52 6.13 -24.22
CA GLY A 37 21.61 6.59 -25.27
C GLY A 37 20.15 6.63 -24.82
N PRO A 38 19.22 6.96 -25.73
CA PRO A 38 17.79 6.92 -25.43
C PRO A 38 17.35 5.48 -25.14
N ILE A 39 16.54 5.29 -24.08
CA ILE A 39 16.01 3.98 -23.72
C ILE A 39 14.99 3.56 -24.79
N GLU A 40 15.36 2.60 -25.63
CA GLU A 40 14.43 1.96 -26.55
C GLU A 40 13.58 0.96 -25.74
N MET A 41 12.29 1.25 -25.62
CA MET A 41 11.33 0.30 -25.06
C MET A 41 10.76 -0.53 -26.21
N ASP A 42 11.02 -1.83 -26.19
CA ASP A 42 10.37 -2.80 -27.10
C ASP A 42 8.95 -3.04 -26.58
N GLU A 43 7.98 -2.32 -27.12
CA GLU A 43 6.57 -2.46 -26.75
C GLU A 43 5.95 -3.76 -27.32
N ASP A 44 6.62 -4.40 -28.29
CA ASP A 44 6.18 -5.62 -28.96
C ASP A 44 6.84 -6.89 -28.38
N PHE A 45 7.58 -6.79 -27.28
CA PHE A 45 8.24 -7.94 -26.67
C PHE A 45 7.23 -9.05 -26.31
N ASN A 46 7.22 -10.12 -27.11
CA ASN A 46 6.43 -11.31 -26.85
C ASN A 46 7.34 -12.43 -26.32
N PRO A 47 7.26 -12.79 -25.01
CA PRO A 47 8.12 -13.82 -24.42
C PRO A 47 7.92 -15.23 -25.03
N LYS A 48 6.92 -15.43 -25.90
CA LYS A 48 6.66 -16.70 -26.59
C LYS A 48 7.42 -16.86 -27.92
N SER A 49 8.11 -15.83 -28.43
CA SER A 49 8.82 -15.88 -29.72
C SER A 49 10.31 -16.23 -29.62
N GLY A 50 10.82 -16.56 -28.45
CA GLY A 50 12.20 -17.03 -28.28
C GLY A 50 12.43 -18.40 -28.93
N SER A 51 13.10 -18.40 -30.09
CA SER A 51 13.53 -19.60 -30.82
C SER A 51 14.57 -20.38 -30.01
N GLY A 52 14.14 -21.31 -29.18
CA GLY A 52 14.97 -22.33 -28.55
C GLY A 52 14.46 -23.71 -28.91
N LYS A 53 15.24 -24.45 -29.70
CA LYS A 53 14.94 -25.84 -30.13
C LYS A 53 14.70 -26.77 -28.92
N ASN A 54 13.51 -27.33 -28.90
CA ASN A 54 13.10 -28.66 -28.44
C ASN A 54 13.86 -29.43 -27.38
N THR A 55 13.21 -29.59 -26.21
CA THR A 55 12.90 -30.94 -25.71
C THR A 55 11.59 -30.84 -24.92
N LYS A 56 10.54 -31.49 -25.41
CA LYS A 56 9.25 -31.63 -24.72
C LYS A 56 9.37 -32.66 -23.61
N PRO A 57 8.98 -32.32 -22.34
CA PRO A 57 8.58 -33.32 -21.36
C PRO A 57 7.16 -33.82 -21.72
N PRO A 58 6.76 -35.04 -21.35
CA PRO A 58 5.46 -35.61 -21.70
C PRO A 58 4.33 -34.87 -21.00
N VAL A 59 3.35 -34.44 -21.77
CA VAL A 59 2.15 -33.74 -21.35
C VAL A 59 1.13 -34.74 -20.81
N GLY A 60 0.87 -34.66 -19.48
CA GLY A 60 -0.40 -35.09 -18.92
C GLY A 60 -1.46 -34.01 -19.15
N PRO A 61 -2.78 -34.34 -19.16
CA PRO A 61 -3.82 -33.33 -19.33
C PRO A 61 -3.84 -32.41 -18.11
N GLY A 62 -3.23 -31.23 -18.28
CA GLY A 62 -3.31 -30.13 -17.31
C GLY A 62 -4.59 -29.31 -17.49
N PRO A 63 -5.10 -28.64 -16.48
CA PRO A 63 -6.24 -27.74 -16.61
C PRO A 63 -5.98 -26.70 -17.71
N ASP A 64 -7.05 -26.32 -18.42
CA ASP A 64 -7.02 -25.33 -19.48
C ASP A 64 -6.25 -24.08 -19.09
N PRO A 65 -5.45 -23.49 -20.00
CA PRO A 65 -4.73 -22.26 -19.74
C PRO A 65 -5.74 -21.16 -19.36
N VAL A 66 -5.74 -20.76 -18.11
CA VAL A 66 -6.44 -19.54 -17.70
C VAL A 66 -5.74 -18.40 -18.43
N GLU A 67 -6.41 -17.80 -19.40
CA GLU A 67 -5.94 -16.59 -20.05
C GLU A 67 -5.58 -15.57 -18.96
N PRO A 68 -4.37 -14.99 -18.98
CA PRO A 68 -4.02 -13.93 -18.04
C PRO A 68 -5.03 -12.80 -18.24
N LYS A 69 -5.90 -12.59 -17.24
CA LYS A 69 -6.82 -11.46 -17.24
C LYS A 69 -5.97 -10.20 -17.37
N GLN A 70 -6.12 -9.50 -18.50
CA GLN A 70 -5.48 -8.21 -18.70
C GLN A 70 -5.83 -7.31 -17.49
N PRO A 71 -4.87 -6.63 -16.87
CA PRO A 71 -5.16 -5.73 -15.77
C PRO A 71 -6.19 -4.72 -16.25
N LYS A 72 -7.27 -4.55 -15.49
CA LYS A 72 -8.30 -3.58 -15.84
C LYS A 72 -7.65 -2.20 -15.88
N PRO A 73 -7.91 -1.39 -16.92
CA PRO A 73 -7.39 -0.04 -16.98
C PRO A 73 -7.86 0.74 -15.75
N ILE A 74 -6.93 1.46 -15.13
CA ILE A 74 -7.26 2.38 -14.06
C ILE A 74 -8.00 3.55 -14.70
N VAL A 75 -9.16 3.89 -14.15
CA VAL A 75 -9.97 5.03 -14.61
C VAL A 75 -10.11 5.98 -13.43
N ASN A 76 -9.75 7.25 -13.64
CA ASN A 76 -9.89 8.28 -12.61
C ASN A 76 -11.38 8.68 -12.43
N ARG A 77 -11.64 9.60 -11.51
CA ARG A 77 -13.00 10.08 -11.21
C ARG A 77 -13.69 10.74 -12.39
N ASP A 78 -12.93 11.34 -13.31
CA ASP A 78 -13.43 12.04 -14.49
C ASP A 78 -13.67 11.09 -15.66
N GLY A 79 -13.50 9.77 -15.46
CA GLY A 79 -13.67 8.75 -16.49
C GLY A 79 -12.50 8.63 -17.45
N CYS A 80 -11.38 9.30 -17.17
CA CYS A 80 -10.17 9.26 -17.99
C CYS A 80 -9.31 8.05 -17.67
N GLN A 81 -8.65 7.46 -18.67
CA GLN A 81 -7.68 6.39 -18.46
C GLN A 81 -6.41 6.94 -17.82
N VAL A 82 -5.87 6.19 -16.85
CA VAL A 82 -4.67 6.57 -16.12
C VAL A 82 -3.62 5.48 -16.27
N LYS A 83 -2.41 5.89 -16.67
CA LYS A 83 -1.21 5.04 -16.71
C LYS A 83 -0.20 5.56 -15.69
N ILE A 84 0.17 4.73 -14.75
CA ILE A 84 1.15 5.05 -13.72
C ILE A 84 2.43 4.31 -14.05
N VAL A 85 3.51 5.07 -14.25
CA VAL A 85 4.85 4.52 -14.51
C VAL A 85 5.80 5.13 -13.49
N TYR A 86 6.23 4.32 -12.53
CA TYR A 86 7.07 4.75 -11.43
C TYR A 86 6.42 5.90 -10.65
N LYS A 87 7.01 7.10 -10.64
CA LYS A 87 6.50 8.29 -9.92
C LYS A 87 5.71 9.25 -10.80
N THR A 88 5.42 8.86 -12.03
CA THR A 88 4.74 9.71 -13.01
C THR A 88 3.39 9.12 -13.38
N VAL A 89 2.38 9.96 -13.37
CA VAL A 89 1.01 9.63 -13.76
C VAL A 89 0.69 10.34 -15.07
N SER A 90 0.26 9.58 -16.06
CA SER A 90 -0.21 10.09 -17.34
C SER A 90 -1.71 9.84 -17.46
N VAL A 91 -2.47 10.88 -17.75
CA VAL A 91 -3.93 10.84 -17.86
C VAL A 91 -4.32 11.02 -19.34
N TYR A 92 -5.15 10.11 -19.85
CA TYR A 92 -5.57 10.07 -21.26
C TYR A 92 -7.08 10.22 -21.37
N ASP A 93 -7.53 10.84 -22.46
CA ASP A 93 -8.95 10.87 -22.83
C ASP A 93 -9.43 9.51 -23.39
N ALA A 94 -10.72 9.41 -23.70
CA ALA A 94 -11.33 8.22 -24.26
C ALA A 94 -10.74 7.81 -25.63
N ASN A 95 -10.05 8.72 -26.32
CA ASN A 95 -9.42 8.50 -27.62
C ASN A 95 -7.93 8.13 -27.51
N GLY A 96 -7.42 7.99 -26.28
CA GLY A 96 -6.01 7.69 -26.01
C GLY A 96 -5.06 8.89 -26.16
N LYS A 97 -5.58 10.13 -26.26
CA LYS A 97 -4.76 11.34 -26.29
C LYS A 97 -4.34 11.71 -24.88
N LEU A 98 -3.04 11.95 -24.69
CA LEU A 98 -2.49 12.45 -23.43
C LEU A 98 -3.09 13.82 -23.09
N LEU A 99 -3.75 13.91 -21.94
CA LEU A 99 -4.33 15.16 -21.43
C LEU A 99 -3.34 15.89 -20.52
N ARG A 100 -2.75 15.16 -19.57
CA ARG A 100 -1.77 15.72 -18.62
C ARG A 100 -0.83 14.65 -18.10
N GLN A 101 0.30 15.12 -17.57
CA GLN A 101 1.30 14.31 -16.89
C GLN A 101 1.70 15.01 -15.60
N GLU A 102 1.75 14.28 -14.48
CA GLU A 102 2.01 14.84 -13.18
C GLU A 102 2.74 13.84 -12.27
N SER A 103 3.23 14.27 -11.12
CA SER A 103 3.80 13.37 -10.14
C SER A 103 2.71 12.52 -9.48
N ILE A 104 3.06 11.31 -9.02
CA ILE A 104 2.12 10.46 -8.28
C ILE A 104 1.64 11.13 -6.97
N ILE A 105 2.44 11.99 -6.37
CA ILE A 105 2.07 12.74 -5.16
C ILE A 105 1.02 13.80 -5.48
N ASP A 106 1.20 14.59 -6.55
CA ASP A 106 0.21 15.59 -6.97
C ASP A 106 -1.11 14.93 -7.37
N TYR A 107 -1.03 13.83 -8.13
CA TYR A 107 -2.18 13.01 -8.47
C TYR A 107 -2.91 12.48 -7.23
N THR A 108 -2.16 12.01 -6.23
CA THR A 108 -2.71 11.55 -4.96
C THR A 108 -3.39 12.69 -4.21
N LYS A 109 -2.74 13.86 -4.12
CA LYS A 109 -3.30 15.07 -3.50
C LYS A 109 -4.62 15.47 -4.14
N GLU A 110 -4.67 15.54 -5.47
CA GLU A 110 -5.91 15.88 -6.21
C GLU A 110 -7.05 14.88 -5.94
N ASN A 111 -6.74 13.58 -5.96
CA ASN A 111 -7.74 12.54 -5.71
C ASN A 111 -8.29 12.62 -4.28
N ILE A 112 -7.44 12.87 -3.28
CA ILE A 112 -7.87 13.03 -1.90
C ILE A 112 -8.72 14.30 -1.74
N LEU A 113 -8.28 15.45 -2.26
CA LEU A 113 -9.01 16.71 -2.19
C LEU A 113 -10.34 16.63 -2.94
N GLY A 114 -10.39 15.93 -4.07
CA GLY A 114 -11.64 15.64 -4.77
C GLY A 114 -12.61 14.74 -3.99
N ALA A 115 -12.11 13.85 -3.10
CA ALA A 115 -12.94 13.01 -2.22
C ALA A 115 -13.38 13.72 -0.95
N TYR A 116 -12.50 14.57 -0.42
CA TYR A 116 -12.62 15.19 0.88
C TYR A 116 -12.30 16.67 0.73
N ALA A 117 -13.35 17.50 0.66
CA ALA A 117 -13.23 18.93 0.38
C ALA A 117 -12.43 19.72 1.45
N SER A 118 -12.24 19.15 2.65
CA SER A 118 -11.46 19.75 3.74
C SER A 118 -10.92 18.70 4.68
N LEU A 119 -9.93 19.07 5.48
CA LEU A 119 -9.39 18.23 6.55
C LEU A 119 -10.49 17.76 7.52
N ASP A 120 -11.37 18.66 7.97
CA ASP A 120 -12.47 18.30 8.87
C ASP A 120 -13.44 17.30 8.24
N ASN A 121 -13.67 17.42 6.93
CA ASN A 121 -14.49 16.45 6.20
C ASN A 121 -13.80 15.09 6.14
N PHE A 122 -12.49 15.06 5.91
CA PHE A 122 -11.71 13.83 5.92
C PHE A 122 -11.71 13.18 7.31
N ILE A 123 -11.40 13.93 8.37
CA ILE A 123 -11.38 13.43 9.76
C ILE A 123 -12.74 12.82 10.13
N ARG A 124 -13.85 13.51 9.83
CA ARG A 124 -15.20 12.98 10.10
C ARG A 124 -15.45 11.65 9.37
N LYS A 125 -15.09 11.59 8.09
CA LYS A 125 -15.30 10.35 7.31
C LYS A 125 -14.38 9.23 7.79
N TRP A 126 -13.14 9.54 8.13
CA TRP A 126 -12.20 8.58 8.71
C TRP A 126 -12.75 8.01 10.02
N SER A 127 -13.16 8.85 10.95
CA SER A 127 -13.69 8.42 12.26
C SER A 127 -15.02 7.67 12.16
N ALA A 128 -15.89 8.03 11.20
CA ALA A 128 -17.18 7.39 10.99
C ALA A 128 -17.07 6.02 10.28
N GLU A 129 -16.03 5.80 9.49
CA GLU A 129 -15.87 4.54 8.74
C GLU A 129 -15.58 3.39 9.71
N GLU A 130 -16.35 2.31 9.59
CA GLU A 130 -16.15 1.11 10.42
C GLU A 130 -14.83 0.42 10.13
N LYS A 131 -14.42 0.41 8.86
CA LYS A 131 -13.17 -0.22 8.40
C LYS A 131 -12.38 0.76 7.57
N LYS A 132 -11.23 1.19 8.07
CA LYS A 132 -10.32 2.11 7.37
C LYS A 132 -9.81 1.52 6.05
N GLU A 133 -9.77 0.20 5.94
CA GLU A 133 -9.43 -0.54 4.70
C GLU A 133 -10.31 -0.12 3.50
N LYS A 134 -11.55 0.34 3.74
CA LYS A 134 -12.41 0.83 2.67
C LYS A 134 -11.84 2.09 2.01
N ILE A 135 -11.32 3.03 2.81
CA ILE A 135 -10.68 4.26 2.30
C ILE A 135 -9.44 3.88 1.48
N ARG A 136 -8.61 2.98 2.03
CA ARG A 136 -7.42 2.47 1.35
C ARG A 136 -7.76 1.79 0.01
N ARG A 137 -8.83 0.98 -0.01
CA ARG A 137 -9.30 0.32 -1.24
C ARG A 137 -9.76 1.34 -2.29
N LEU A 138 -10.52 2.36 -1.90
CA LEU A 138 -10.96 3.42 -2.83
C LEU A 138 -9.79 4.14 -3.47
N LEU A 139 -8.70 4.38 -2.73
CA LEU A 139 -7.48 4.97 -3.28
C LEU A 139 -6.76 4.01 -4.23
N ARG A 140 -6.68 2.72 -3.90
CA ARG A 140 -6.12 1.70 -4.79
C ARG A 140 -6.89 1.55 -6.10
N GLU A 141 -8.20 1.70 -6.09
CA GLU A 141 -9.03 1.71 -7.30
C GLU A 141 -8.68 2.87 -8.25
N GLN A 142 -8.10 3.95 -7.70
CA GLN A 142 -7.54 5.07 -8.46
C GLN A 142 -6.05 4.89 -8.81
N GLY A 143 -5.47 3.73 -8.54
CA GLY A 143 -4.06 3.43 -8.76
C GLY A 143 -3.12 3.97 -7.68
N ILE A 144 -3.64 4.45 -6.56
CA ILE A 144 -2.86 5.00 -5.45
C ILE A 144 -2.58 3.89 -4.43
N ASP A 145 -1.32 3.47 -4.31
CA ASP A 145 -0.88 2.54 -3.27
C ASP A 145 -0.13 3.29 -2.18
N LEU A 146 -0.81 3.50 -1.04
CA LEU A 146 -0.27 4.27 0.08
C LEU A 146 0.99 3.65 0.69
N GLU A 147 1.12 2.30 0.71
CA GLU A 147 2.31 1.65 1.26
C GLU A 147 3.55 1.99 0.42
N THR A 148 3.46 1.78 -0.89
CA THR A 148 4.56 2.14 -1.81
C THR A 148 4.90 3.63 -1.73
N LEU A 149 3.89 4.51 -1.64
CA LEU A 149 4.13 5.95 -1.54
C LEU A 149 4.81 6.34 -0.23
N LYS A 150 4.42 5.74 0.89
CA LYS A 150 5.08 5.97 2.20
C LYS A 150 6.53 5.49 2.19
N GLU A 151 6.80 4.31 1.61
CA GLU A 151 8.16 3.79 1.45
C GLU A 151 9.01 4.74 0.61
N ASP A 152 8.50 5.21 -0.52
CA ASP A 152 9.17 6.15 -1.43
C ASP A 152 9.49 7.51 -0.79
N GLN A 153 8.67 7.95 0.18
CA GLN A 153 8.87 9.18 0.93
C GLN A 153 9.66 9.00 2.24
N GLY A 154 10.08 7.76 2.56
CA GLY A 154 10.76 7.45 3.82
C GLY A 154 9.84 7.54 5.05
N MET A 155 8.54 7.34 4.87
CA MET A 155 7.49 7.47 5.90
C MET A 155 6.82 6.13 6.22
N SER A 156 7.53 5.01 6.14
CA SER A 156 6.97 3.68 6.37
C SER A 156 6.43 3.45 7.80
N ASP A 157 6.87 4.25 8.76
CA ASP A 157 6.43 4.25 10.15
C ASP A 157 5.24 5.17 10.43
N VAL A 158 4.80 5.93 9.42
CA VAL A 158 3.62 6.82 9.48
C VAL A 158 2.36 6.01 9.16
N ASP A 159 1.25 6.35 9.83
CA ASP A 159 -0.06 5.77 9.54
C ASP A 159 -0.64 6.35 8.24
N ASP A 160 -1.51 5.60 7.57
CA ASP A 160 -2.19 6.08 6.36
C ASP A 160 -2.98 7.37 6.60
N PHE A 161 -3.57 7.52 7.79
CA PHE A 161 -4.25 8.76 8.20
C PHE A 161 -3.32 9.97 8.13
N ASP A 162 -2.16 9.87 8.77
CA ASP A 162 -1.17 10.95 8.83
C ASP A 162 -0.55 11.22 7.47
N PHE A 163 -0.30 10.17 6.70
CA PHE A 163 0.22 10.31 5.35
C PHE A 163 -0.78 11.04 4.43
N ILE A 164 -2.07 10.69 4.49
CA ILE A 164 -3.13 11.39 3.75
C ILE A 164 -3.22 12.85 4.21
N CYS A 165 -3.20 13.12 5.51
CA CYS A 165 -3.21 14.47 6.06
C CYS A 165 -1.99 15.29 5.61
N HIS A 166 -0.83 14.66 5.52
CA HIS A 166 0.39 15.30 5.06
C HIS A 166 0.31 15.67 3.58
N VAL A 167 -0.02 14.70 2.72
CA VAL A 167 -0.05 14.89 1.25
C VAL A 167 -1.13 15.89 0.83
N ALA A 168 -2.34 15.77 1.39
CA ALA A 168 -3.48 16.55 0.91
C ALA A 168 -3.69 17.88 1.63
N PHE A 169 -3.35 17.95 2.92
CA PHE A 169 -3.67 19.09 3.78
C PHE A 169 -2.43 19.73 4.41
N ASP A 170 -1.23 19.38 3.95
CA ASP A 170 0.06 19.93 4.38
C ASP A 170 0.27 19.87 5.91
N LYS A 171 -0.26 18.82 6.56
CA LYS A 171 -0.09 18.59 8.00
C LYS A 171 1.22 17.89 8.29
N LYS A 172 1.81 18.21 9.45
CA LYS A 172 2.98 17.47 9.94
C LYS A 172 2.55 16.06 10.31
N PRO A 173 3.13 15.02 9.68
CA PRO A 173 2.75 13.64 9.98
C PRO A 173 3.28 13.22 11.35
N LEU A 174 2.51 12.37 12.03
CA LEU A 174 2.96 11.67 13.24
C LEU A 174 3.23 10.20 12.90
N THR A 175 4.27 9.65 13.50
CA THR A 175 4.54 8.22 13.43
C THR A 175 3.52 7.44 14.26
N ARG A 176 3.33 6.15 13.91
CA ARG A 176 2.47 5.26 14.71
C ARG A 176 2.91 5.20 16.19
N LYS A 177 4.22 5.26 16.43
CA LYS A 177 4.78 5.31 17.79
C LYS A 177 4.36 6.57 18.53
N GLU A 178 4.52 7.75 17.93
CA GLU A 178 4.11 9.03 18.52
C GLU A 178 2.61 9.04 18.84
N ARG A 179 1.77 8.54 17.94
CA ARG A 179 0.34 8.43 18.19
C ARG A 179 0.01 7.51 19.37
N ALA A 180 0.61 6.32 19.43
CA ALA A 180 0.40 5.40 20.54
C ALA A 180 0.90 5.99 21.89
N GLU A 181 2.04 6.66 21.89
CA GLU A 181 2.56 7.35 23.08
C GLU A 181 1.62 8.48 23.53
N ASN A 182 1.03 9.21 22.59
CA ASN A 182 0.04 10.25 22.90
C ASN A 182 -1.20 9.66 23.57
N VAL A 183 -1.70 8.49 23.12
CA VAL A 183 -2.81 7.80 23.78
C VAL A 183 -2.43 7.35 25.19
N LYS A 184 -1.20 6.80 25.37
CA LYS A 184 -0.71 6.37 26.70
C LYS A 184 -0.57 7.53 27.69
N LYS A 185 -0.23 8.72 27.21
CA LYS A 185 -0.10 9.95 28.04
C LYS A 185 -1.47 10.54 28.43
N ARG A 186 -2.53 10.22 27.69
CA ARG A 186 -3.89 10.70 27.99
C ARG A 186 -4.58 9.75 28.96
N ASP A 187 -5.60 10.26 29.64
CA ASP A 187 -6.39 9.50 30.62
C ASP A 187 -7.33 8.46 29.98
N PHE A 188 -7.23 8.22 28.66
CA PHE A 188 -8.09 7.27 27.94
C PHE A 188 -8.06 5.87 28.58
N LEU A 189 -6.86 5.34 28.79
CA LEU A 189 -6.68 4.00 29.36
C LEU A 189 -7.12 3.89 30.82
N ASN A 190 -7.25 5.02 31.53
CA ASN A 190 -7.70 5.03 32.92
C ASN A 190 -9.19 4.70 33.07
N LYS A 191 -9.97 4.76 31.97
CA LYS A 191 -11.37 4.29 31.95
C LYS A 191 -11.49 2.77 32.12
N TYR A 192 -10.41 2.05 31.86
CA TYR A 192 -10.34 0.59 31.91
C TYR A 192 -9.41 0.14 33.01
N SER A 193 -9.71 -1.00 33.61
CA SER A 193 -8.90 -1.59 34.70
C SER A 193 -8.62 -3.06 34.47
N GLY A 194 -7.61 -3.58 35.16
CA GLY A 194 -7.24 -5.00 35.11
C GLY A 194 -7.00 -5.49 33.68
N ALA A 195 -7.51 -6.68 33.38
CA ALA A 195 -7.29 -7.36 32.11
C ALA A 195 -7.84 -6.60 30.88
N ALA A 196 -8.90 -5.78 31.02
CA ALA A 196 -9.39 -4.97 29.91
C ALA A 196 -8.35 -3.91 29.49
N ARG A 197 -7.70 -3.25 30.44
CA ARG A 197 -6.63 -2.30 30.18
C ARG A 197 -5.42 -2.96 29.53
N GLU A 198 -5.00 -4.13 30.03
CA GLU A 198 -3.88 -4.88 29.45
C GLU A 198 -4.13 -5.26 27.99
N VAL A 199 -5.37 -5.62 27.63
CA VAL A 199 -5.75 -5.90 26.24
C VAL A 199 -5.63 -4.64 25.37
N LEU A 200 -6.10 -3.47 25.83
CA LEU A 200 -5.99 -2.22 25.06
C LEU A 200 -4.54 -1.75 24.92
N GLU A 201 -3.71 -1.91 25.95
CA GLU A 201 -2.28 -1.63 25.87
C GLU A 201 -1.58 -2.54 24.85
N ALA A 202 -1.91 -3.83 24.83
CA ALA A 202 -1.40 -4.78 23.83
C ALA A 202 -1.89 -4.46 22.40
N LEU A 203 -3.12 -3.95 22.24
CA LEU A 203 -3.61 -3.46 20.93
C LEU A 203 -2.85 -2.22 20.49
N LEU A 204 -2.52 -1.29 21.38
CA LEU A 204 -1.67 -0.14 21.05
C LEU A 204 -0.26 -0.55 20.64
N ASP A 205 0.33 -1.51 21.33
CA ASP A 205 1.65 -2.04 20.98
C ASP A 205 1.61 -2.73 19.60
N LYS A 206 0.52 -3.41 19.29
CA LYS A 206 0.30 -4.00 17.97
C LYS A 206 0.14 -2.93 16.89
N TYR A 207 -0.64 -1.88 17.17
CA TYR A 207 -0.81 -0.73 16.29
C TYR A 207 0.54 -0.07 15.93
N MET A 208 1.44 0.14 16.88
CA MET A 208 2.77 0.71 16.63
C MET A 208 3.55 -0.07 15.56
N ASN A 209 3.39 -1.41 15.53
CA ASN A 209 4.15 -2.27 14.64
C ASN A 209 3.45 -2.53 13.29
N THR A 210 2.11 -2.67 13.28
CA THR A 210 1.35 -3.16 12.12
C THR A 210 0.30 -2.18 11.59
N GLY A 211 0.04 -1.08 12.30
CA GLY A 211 -0.96 -0.07 11.91
C GLY A 211 -2.40 -0.45 12.27
N ILE A 212 -3.34 0.42 11.86
CA ILE A 212 -4.74 0.37 12.29
C ILE A 212 -5.49 -0.87 11.78
N TYR A 213 -5.21 -1.31 10.56
CA TYR A 213 -5.97 -2.38 9.91
C TYR A 213 -5.91 -3.72 10.64
N GLU A 214 -4.83 -3.96 11.37
CA GLU A 214 -4.68 -5.21 12.12
C GLU A 214 -5.48 -5.19 13.42
N ILE A 215 -5.58 -4.05 14.10
CA ILE A 215 -6.33 -3.95 15.36
C ILE A 215 -7.85 -3.91 15.15
N GLU A 216 -8.32 -3.52 13.95
CA GLU A 216 -9.73 -3.59 13.56
C GLU A 216 -10.24 -5.04 13.38
N LYS A 217 -9.32 -6.00 13.17
CA LYS A 217 -9.67 -7.40 12.94
C LYS A 217 -9.84 -8.15 14.27
N THR A 218 -10.99 -8.77 14.47
CA THR A 218 -11.22 -9.60 15.67
C THR A 218 -10.31 -10.83 15.72
N GLU A 219 -9.78 -11.26 14.58
CA GLU A 219 -8.81 -12.34 14.43
C GLU A 219 -7.51 -12.09 15.18
N ILE A 220 -7.17 -10.83 15.46
CA ILE A 220 -5.99 -10.46 16.25
C ILE A 220 -5.99 -11.11 17.62
N LEU A 221 -7.18 -11.34 18.21
CA LEU A 221 -7.32 -11.99 19.50
C LEU A 221 -6.88 -13.47 19.51
N LYS A 222 -6.64 -14.06 18.33
CA LYS A 222 -6.10 -15.41 18.15
C LYS A 222 -4.57 -15.43 18.01
N LEU A 223 -3.92 -14.29 18.10
CA LEU A 223 -2.48 -14.13 17.96
C LEU A 223 -1.85 -13.73 19.30
N ASP A 224 -0.53 -13.94 19.43
CA ASP A 224 0.22 -13.40 20.56
C ASP A 224 0.28 -11.87 20.52
N PRO A 225 0.15 -11.19 21.67
CA PRO A 225 0.12 -11.70 23.05
C PRO A 225 -1.29 -12.10 23.55
N PHE A 226 -2.35 -11.87 22.78
CA PHE A 226 -3.75 -12.04 23.23
C PHE A 226 -4.09 -13.49 23.59
N MET A 227 -3.54 -14.47 22.87
CA MET A 227 -3.75 -15.89 23.20
C MET A 227 -3.38 -16.23 24.65
N ARG A 228 -2.36 -15.55 25.20
CA ARG A 228 -1.92 -15.75 26.60
C ARG A 228 -2.89 -15.11 27.59
N MET A 229 -3.64 -14.09 27.18
CA MET A 229 -4.63 -13.42 28.01
C MET A 229 -5.95 -14.20 28.07
N GLY A 230 -6.17 -15.11 27.10
CA GLY A 230 -7.30 -16.03 27.08
C GLY A 230 -7.91 -16.23 25.69
N LYS A 231 -8.93 -17.07 25.64
CA LYS A 231 -9.72 -17.24 24.39
C LYS A 231 -10.46 -15.95 24.04
N PRO A 232 -10.77 -15.68 22.75
CA PRO A 232 -11.48 -14.45 22.33
C PRO A 232 -12.73 -14.13 23.12
N GLN A 233 -13.53 -15.14 23.48
CA GLN A 233 -14.75 -14.97 24.29
C GLN A 233 -14.44 -14.47 25.71
N LYS A 234 -13.34 -14.99 26.31
CA LYS A 234 -12.89 -14.54 27.64
C LYS A 234 -12.39 -13.10 27.58
N ILE A 235 -11.60 -12.74 26.56
CA ILE A 235 -11.15 -11.37 26.36
C ILE A 235 -12.35 -10.42 26.19
N ALA A 236 -13.32 -10.77 25.35
CA ALA A 236 -14.53 -10.01 25.18
C ALA A 236 -15.30 -9.81 26.50
N SER A 237 -15.30 -10.81 27.38
CA SER A 237 -15.99 -10.71 28.69
C SER A 237 -15.41 -9.64 29.60
N TYR A 238 -14.13 -9.27 29.46
CA TYR A 238 -13.52 -8.15 30.19
C TYR A 238 -14.12 -6.79 29.86
N PHE A 239 -14.79 -6.69 28.71
CA PHE A 239 -15.47 -5.49 28.21
C PHE A 239 -17.00 -5.58 28.32
N GLY A 240 -17.54 -6.58 29.00
CA GLY A 240 -18.99 -6.82 29.09
C GLY A 240 -19.58 -7.56 27.87
N GLY A 241 -18.75 -8.24 27.08
CA GLY A 241 -19.14 -9.02 25.91
C GLY A 241 -18.56 -8.48 24.60
N LYS A 242 -18.96 -9.11 23.49
CA LYS A 242 -18.44 -8.77 22.15
C LYS A 242 -18.67 -7.31 21.78
N ASP A 243 -19.88 -6.80 22.00
CA ASP A 243 -20.24 -5.43 21.64
C ASP A 243 -19.45 -4.40 22.48
N GLY A 244 -19.24 -4.70 23.76
CA GLY A 244 -18.39 -3.88 24.63
C GLY A 244 -16.95 -3.86 24.18
N TYR A 245 -16.38 -4.99 23.74
CA TYR A 245 -15.05 -5.06 23.15
C TYR A 245 -14.97 -4.22 21.87
N LEU A 246 -15.89 -4.39 20.93
CA LEU A 246 -15.89 -3.63 19.66
C LEU A 246 -16.01 -2.12 19.92
N LYS A 247 -16.84 -1.73 20.90
CA LYS A 247 -16.93 -0.33 21.33
C LYS A 247 -15.62 0.20 21.90
N ALA A 248 -14.95 -0.59 22.74
CA ALA A 248 -13.66 -0.21 23.32
C ALA A 248 -12.56 -0.07 22.25
N VAL A 249 -12.52 -0.97 21.24
CA VAL A 249 -11.62 -0.85 20.09
C VAL A 249 -11.92 0.43 19.31
N LYS A 250 -13.20 0.74 19.05
CA LYS A 250 -13.59 1.97 18.34
C LYS A 250 -13.22 3.24 19.12
N GLU A 251 -13.38 3.23 20.45
CA GLU A 251 -12.92 4.32 21.31
C GLU A 251 -11.39 4.47 21.27
N LEU A 252 -10.65 3.35 21.23
CA LEU A 252 -9.20 3.35 21.09
C LEU A 252 -8.76 3.95 19.74
N GLU A 253 -9.40 3.54 18.64
CA GLU A 253 -9.15 4.12 17.31
C GLU A 253 -9.37 5.63 17.30
N ASN A 254 -10.49 6.08 17.87
CA ASN A 254 -10.75 7.51 17.96
C ASN A 254 -9.67 8.23 18.80
N ALA A 255 -9.26 7.64 19.93
CA ALA A 255 -8.19 8.20 20.76
C ALA A 255 -6.83 8.27 20.06
N ILE A 256 -6.53 7.33 19.15
CA ILE A 256 -5.31 7.34 18.32
C ILE A 256 -5.30 8.57 17.40
N TYR A 257 -6.43 8.89 16.77
CA TYR A 257 -6.53 9.99 15.79
C TYR A 257 -6.99 11.33 16.40
N ASP A 258 -7.41 11.34 17.66
CA ASP A 258 -7.80 12.54 18.37
C ASP A 258 -6.57 13.39 18.72
N GLY A 259 -6.59 14.69 18.39
CA GLY A 259 -5.55 15.64 18.77
C GLY A 259 -4.28 15.62 17.91
N GLY A 260 -4.43 15.44 16.59
CA GLY A 260 -3.38 15.71 15.59
C GLY A 260 -3.61 17.04 14.89
#